data_278339c19f324f56f3111e5a6cad5781
#
_entry.id   278339c19f324f56f3111e5a6cad5781
#
_cell.length_a   1.000
_cell.length_b   1.000
_cell.length_c   1.000
_cell.angle_alpha   90.00
_cell.angle_beta   90.00
_cell.angle_gamma   90.00
#
_symmetry.space_group_name_H-M   'P 1'
#
loop_
_entity.id
_entity.type
_entity.pdbx_description
1 polymer ?
#
loop_
_entity_poly.entity_id
_entity_poly.type
_entity_poly.pdbx_seq_one_letter_code
_entity_poly.pdbx_strand_id
1 'polypeptide(L)'
;MATGPERSALRALAHPLRSRILAELRVHGDATATDLAQALDTHTGATSYHLRRLAEVGLVEDTGTGTGRRRVWRAAGEILPRTVAEEPLDEDDAQAADWLALDYLAHFGERAQGWLVEQRGWEPVWQELCGLEDHTVQVTAEQLAALRAELGEVLDRYRRLGQGNPQAKRVVVYTCPLPVDRQR
;
A
#
# COMPACT_ATOMS: atom_id res chain seq x y z
N MET A 1 13.69 25.18 6.29
CA MET A 1 13.06 24.54 5.12
C MET A 1 12.19 23.43 5.67
N ALA A 2 10.89 23.57 5.64
CA ALA A 2 10.00 22.51 6.10
C ALA A 2 10.03 21.39 5.07
N THR A 3 10.53 20.22 5.46
CA THR A 3 10.29 18.99 4.71
C THR A 3 8.79 18.76 4.80
N GLY A 4 8.09 18.79 3.67
CA GLY A 4 6.65 18.53 3.65
C GLY A 4 6.35 17.17 4.27
N PRO A 5 5.16 16.98 4.86
CA PRO A 5 4.78 15.70 5.51
C PRO A 5 4.94 14.50 4.56
N GLU A 6 4.80 14.70 3.27
CA GLU A 6 4.97 13.66 2.24
C GLU A 6 6.42 13.15 2.12
N ARG A 7 7.42 14.05 2.17
CA ARG A 7 8.84 13.66 2.14
C ARG A 7 9.22 12.87 3.40
N SER A 8 8.71 13.27 4.55
CA SER A 8 8.92 12.55 5.81
C SER A 8 8.32 11.15 5.77
N ALA A 9 7.14 10.99 5.18
CA ALA A 9 6.49 9.71 4.97
C ALA A 9 7.28 8.83 3.99
N LEU A 10 7.78 9.41 2.88
CA LEU A 10 8.61 8.72 1.90
C LEU A 10 9.87 8.14 2.55
N ARG A 11 10.66 8.96 3.26
CA ARG A 11 11.85 8.51 3.98
C ARG A 11 11.54 7.49 5.07
N ALA A 12 10.39 7.63 5.74
CA ALA A 12 9.95 6.64 6.71
C ALA A 12 9.67 5.28 6.06
N LEU A 13 9.09 5.25 4.86
CA LEU A 13 8.78 4.02 4.14
C LEU A 13 9.99 3.38 3.46
N ALA A 14 11.06 4.11 3.20
CA ALA A 14 12.31 3.57 2.64
C ALA A 14 13.07 2.66 3.63
N HIS A 15 12.35 1.70 4.20
CA HIS A 15 12.87 0.67 5.11
C HIS A 15 12.02 -0.60 4.98
N PRO A 16 12.61 -1.78 4.70
CA PRO A 16 11.88 -3.01 4.40
C PRO A 16 10.77 -3.35 5.40
N LEU A 17 11.09 -3.35 6.69
CA LEU A 17 10.12 -3.74 7.71
C LEU A 17 9.00 -2.69 7.88
N ARG A 18 9.26 -1.40 7.65
CA ARG A 18 8.22 -0.37 7.74
C ARG A 18 7.23 -0.45 6.58
N SER A 19 7.71 -0.66 5.35
CA SER A 19 6.84 -0.84 4.19
C SER A 19 5.97 -2.09 4.35
N ARG A 20 6.54 -3.21 4.82
CA ARG A 20 5.81 -4.44 5.09
C ARG A 20 4.77 -4.31 6.20
N ILE A 21 5.10 -3.66 7.32
CA ILE A 21 4.14 -3.38 8.39
C ILE A 21 2.92 -2.59 7.86
N LEU A 22 3.18 -1.54 7.08
CA LEU A 22 2.10 -0.75 6.51
C LEU A 22 1.26 -1.56 5.51
N ALA A 23 1.89 -2.39 4.68
CA ALA A 23 1.21 -3.29 3.74
C ALA A 23 0.33 -4.29 4.47
N GLU A 24 0.82 -4.93 5.55
CA GLU A 24 0.04 -5.85 6.38
C GLU A 24 -1.20 -5.18 6.98
N LEU A 25 -1.04 -4.02 7.60
CA LEU A 25 -2.16 -3.27 8.17
C LEU A 25 -3.21 -2.87 7.12
N ARG A 26 -2.79 -2.55 5.91
CA ARG A 26 -3.71 -2.21 4.81
C ARG A 26 -4.49 -3.40 4.30
N VAL A 27 -3.83 -4.54 4.18
CA VAL A 27 -4.43 -5.76 3.63
C VAL A 27 -5.26 -6.49 4.67
N HIS A 28 -4.71 -6.68 5.88
CA HIS A 28 -5.32 -7.51 6.91
C HIS A 28 -6.09 -6.71 7.97
N GLY A 29 -5.94 -5.37 7.99
CA GLY A 29 -6.63 -4.46 8.91
C GLY A 29 -5.88 -4.29 10.22
N ASP A 30 -6.62 -3.88 11.26
CA ASP A 30 -6.09 -3.53 12.57
C ASP A 30 -5.35 -4.69 13.20
N ALA A 31 -4.15 -4.44 13.72
CA ALA A 31 -3.30 -5.47 14.32
C ALA A 31 -2.45 -4.92 15.47
N THR A 32 -2.02 -5.80 16.38
CA THR A 32 -1.04 -5.45 17.41
C THR A 32 0.39 -5.64 16.88
N ALA A 33 1.36 -5.05 17.58
CA ALA A 33 2.77 -5.28 17.27
C ALA A 33 3.18 -6.76 17.32
N THR A 34 2.51 -7.57 18.15
CA THR A 34 2.75 -9.00 18.25
C THR A 34 2.20 -9.75 17.05
N ASP A 35 0.98 -9.40 16.60
CA ASP A 35 0.37 -10.04 15.44
C ASP A 35 1.21 -9.75 14.17
N LEU A 36 1.67 -8.50 14.02
CA LEU A 36 2.57 -8.09 12.93
C LEU A 36 3.95 -8.77 13.00
N ALA A 37 4.48 -8.97 14.20
CA ALA A 37 5.74 -9.68 14.38
C ALA A 37 5.63 -11.14 13.93
N GLN A 38 4.52 -11.79 14.23
CA GLN A 38 4.23 -13.15 13.80
C GLN A 38 4.03 -13.22 12.26
N ALA A 39 3.24 -12.30 11.69
CA ALA A 39 2.96 -12.28 10.25
C ALA A 39 4.21 -12.01 9.40
N LEU A 40 5.15 -11.20 9.93
CA LEU A 40 6.36 -10.77 9.21
C LEU A 40 7.64 -11.54 9.61
N ASP A 41 7.48 -12.63 10.37
CA ASP A 41 8.59 -13.46 10.87
C ASP A 41 9.71 -12.62 11.51
N THR A 42 9.31 -11.78 12.49
CA THR A 42 10.22 -10.90 13.21
C THR A 42 9.87 -10.83 14.71
N HIS A 43 10.49 -9.96 15.47
CA HIS A 43 10.24 -9.83 16.92
C HIS A 43 9.45 -8.57 17.26
N THR A 44 8.59 -8.66 18.29
CA THR A 44 7.68 -7.59 18.73
C THR A 44 8.38 -6.27 19.07
N GLY A 45 9.64 -6.31 19.52
CA GLY A 45 10.44 -5.11 19.78
C GLY A 45 10.68 -4.29 18.51
N ALA A 46 11.03 -4.95 17.39
CA ALA A 46 11.22 -4.30 16.10
C ALA A 46 9.90 -3.72 15.57
N THR A 47 8.83 -4.51 15.54
CA THR A 47 7.52 -4.02 15.08
C THR A 47 7.02 -2.86 15.92
N SER A 48 7.15 -2.91 17.25
CA SER A 48 6.78 -1.80 18.13
C SER A 48 7.58 -0.53 17.87
N TYR A 49 8.87 -0.64 17.58
CA TYR A 49 9.71 0.49 17.22
C TYR A 49 9.27 1.11 15.88
N HIS A 50 9.11 0.27 14.86
CA HIS A 50 8.75 0.75 13.52
C HIS A 50 7.32 1.30 13.44
N LEU A 51 6.37 0.75 14.19
CA LEU A 51 5.02 1.31 14.32
C LEU A 51 5.04 2.73 14.89
N ARG A 52 5.85 3.01 15.92
CA ARG A 52 6.00 4.38 16.43
C ARG A 52 6.58 5.32 15.39
N ARG A 53 7.60 4.88 14.65
CA ARG A 53 8.20 5.69 13.56
C ARG A 53 7.20 5.97 12.43
N LEU A 54 6.34 5.02 12.09
CA LEU A 54 5.26 5.23 11.13
C LEU A 54 4.18 6.17 11.68
N ALA A 55 3.88 6.09 12.98
CA ALA A 55 2.90 6.99 13.63
C ALA A 55 3.41 8.44 13.71
N GLU A 56 4.71 8.65 13.92
CA GLU A 56 5.32 9.99 13.93
C GLU A 56 5.11 10.76 12.61
N VAL A 57 4.98 10.03 11.50
CA VAL A 57 4.73 10.61 10.17
C VAL A 57 3.28 10.41 9.69
N GLY A 58 2.38 9.96 10.57
CA GLY A 58 0.95 9.84 10.29
C GLY A 58 0.57 8.69 9.35
N LEU A 59 1.43 7.69 9.14
CA LEU A 59 1.13 6.54 8.28
C LEU A 59 0.37 5.41 8.98
N VAL A 60 0.43 5.37 10.31
CA VAL A 60 -0.37 4.49 11.16
C VAL A 60 -0.88 5.24 12.37
N GLU A 61 -1.95 4.78 12.96
CA GLU A 61 -2.54 5.33 14.18
C GLU A 61 -2.85 4.24 15.20
N ASP A 62 -2.81 4.59 16.49
CA ASP A 62 -3.30 3.75 17.57
C ASP A 62 -4.83 3.89 17.62
N THR A 63 -5.56 2.80 17.47
CA THR A 63 -7.03 2.81 17.47
C THR A 63 -7.64 3.08 18.84
N GLY A 64 -6.84 3.01 19.91
CA GLY A 64 -7.32 3.11 21.29
C GLY A 64 -8.14 1.90 21.77
N THR A 65 -8.35 0.88 20.94
CA THR A 65 -9.15 -0.32 21.30
C THR A 65 -8.34 -1.38 22.03
N GLY A 66 -7.03 -1.18 22.19
CA GLY A 66 -6.14 -2.08 22.90
C GLY A 66 -6.40 -2.12 24.42
N THR A 67 -6.01 -3.21 25.08
CA THR A 67 -6.13 -3.37 26.53
C THR A 67 -4.75 -3.33 27.20
N GLY A 68 -4.62 -2.55 28.26
CA GLY A 68 -3.39 -2.41 29.01
C GLY A 68 -2.22 -1.83 28.19
N ARG A 69 -1.13 -2.57 28.06
CA ARG A 69 0.04 -2.19 27.26
C ARG A 69 -0.04 -2.60 25.79
N ARG A 70 -1.09 -3.33 25.40
CA ARG A 70 -1.28 -3.86 24.06
C ARG A 70 -2.02 -2.85 23.20
N ARG A 71 -1.30 -2.14 22.34
CA ARG A 71 -1.88 -1.21 21.37
C ARG A 71 -2.34 -1.94 20.13
N VAL A 72 -3.45 -1.50 19.56
CA VAL A 72 -3.96 -1.94 18.26
C VAL A 72 -3.73 -0.82 17.27
N TRP A 73 -3.06 -1.13 16.18
CA TRP A 73 -2.65 -0.18 15.17
C TRP A 73 -3.46 -0.35 13.90
N ARG A 74 -3.72 0.77 13.25
CA ARG A 74 -4.40 0.86 11.97
C ARG A 74 -3.56 1.65 10.99
N ALA A 75 -3.59 1.29 9.70
CA ALA A 75 -3.04 2.13 8.66
C ALA A 75 -3.86 3.43 8.57
N ALA A 76 -3.19 4.58 8.71
CA ALA A 76 -3.78 5.90 8.60
C ALA A 76 -3.55 6.44 7.18
N GLY A 77 -4.60 7.08 6.62
CA GLY A 77 -4.50 7.76 5.33
C GLY A 77 -4.39 6.86 4.10
N GLU A 78 -4.38 7.51 2.97
CA GLU A 78 -4.21 6.89 1.68
C GLU A 78 -2.75 6.68 1.33
N ILE A 79 -2.53 5.62 0.61
CA ILE A 79 -1.47 5.29 -0.34
C ILE A 79 -0.24 6.20 -0.29
N LEU A 80 0.93 5.51 -0.44
CA LEU A 80 2.20 6.09 -0.84
C LEU A 80 2.10 7.54 -1.28
N PRO A 81 2.88 8.46 -0.71
CA PRO A 81 2.96 9.81 -1.22
C PRO A 81 3.09 9.70 -2.73
N ARG A 82 2.06 10.13 -3.44
CA ARG A 82 2.17 10.26 -4.90
C ARG A 82 3.24 11.29 -5.10
N THR A 83 4.41 10.84 -5.49
CA THR A 83 5.55 11.69 -5.82
C THR A 83 5.29 12.49 -7.11
N VAL A 84 4.23 13.30 -7.08
CA VAL A 84 4.20 14.52 -7.86
C VAL A 84 4.56 15.60 -6.85
N ALA A 85 5.81 15.57 -6.41
CA ALA A 85 6.36 16.69 -5.66
C ALA A 85 6.24 17.91 -6.56
N GLU A 86 5.63 18.96 -6.06
CA GLU A 86 5.59 20.27 -6.74
C GLU A 86 7.01 20.81 -6.94
N GLU A 87 7.97 20.29 -6.21
CA GLU A 87 9.40 20.58 -6.32
C GLU A 87 10.21 19.31 -6.61
N PRO A 88 11.31 19.39 -7.33
CA PRO A 88 12.23 18.28 -7.56
C PRO A 88 12.67 17.66 -6.22
N LEU A 89 12.70 16.33 -6.17
CA LEU A 89 13.24 15.62 -5.02
C LEU A 89 14.75 15.88 -4.90
N ASP A 90 15.25 16.01 -3.68
CA ASP A 90 16.69 15.93 -3.47
C ASP A 90 17.18 14.50 -3.73
N GLU A 91 18.52 14.31 -3.78
CA GLU A 91 19.12 13.03 -4.14
C GLU A 91 18.72 11.90 -3.17
N ASP A 92 18.64 12.20 -1.86
CA ASP A 92 18.25 11.23 -0.84
C ASP A 92 16.76 10.85 -0.96
N ASP A 93 15.89 11.81 -1.25
CA ASP A 93 14.45 11.57 -1.45
C ASP A 93 14.20 10.80 -2.75
N ALA A 94 14.96 11.10 -3.83
CA ALA A 94 14.88 10.36 -5.08
C ALA A 94 15.30 8.90 -4.89
N GLN A 95 16.38 8.66 -4.19
CA GLN A 95 16.84 7.30 -3.88
C GLN A 95 15.84 6.53 -3.00
N ALA A 96 15.22 7.22 -2.03
CA ALA A 96 14.17 6.63 -1.18
C ALA A 96 12.92 6.27 -2.01
N ALA A 97 12.55 7.11 -2.98
CA ALA A 97 11.43 6.87 -3.89
C ALA A 97 11.69 5.67 -4.81
N ASP A 98 12.87 5.58 -5.40
CA ASP A 98 13.27 4.47 -6.26
C ASP A 98 13.27 3.15 -5.50
N TRP A 99 13.87 3.14 -4.29
CA TRP A 99 13.85 1.97 -3.44
C TRP A 99 12.42 1.51 -3.12
N LEU A 100 11.54 2.45 -2.75
CA LEU A 100 10.17 2.15 -2.39
C LEU A 100 9.37 1.62 -3.60
N ALA A 101 9.61 2.15 -4.79
CA ALA A 101 8.97 1.67 -6.02
C ALA A 101 9.39 0.23 -6.33
N LEU A 102 10.67 -0.11 -6.18
CA LEU A 102 11.18 -1.47 -6.36
C LEU A 102 10.63 -2.44 -5.32
N ASP A 103 10.58 -2.04 -4.03
CA ASP A 103 10.02 -2.83 -2.96
C ASP A 103 8.52 -3.12 -3.20
N TYR A 104 7.79 -2.11 -3.67
CA TYR A 104 6.37 -2.25 -4.00
C TYR A 104 6.13 -3.19 -5.19
N LEU A 105 6.99 -3.11 -6.22
CA LEU A 105 6.94 -4.00 -7.38
C LEU A 105 7.24 -5.45 -6.97
N ALA A 106 8.21 -5.66 -6.09
CA ALA A 106 8.53 -6.98 -5.55
C ALA A 106 7.31 -7.58 -4.80
N HIS A 107 6.69 -6.82 -3.91
CA HIS A 107 5.48 -7.26 -3.18
C HIS A 107 4.29 -7.55 -4.10
N PHE A 108 4.10 -6.76 -5.16
CA PHE A 108 3.11 -7.06 -6.18
C PHE A 108 3.41 -8.40 -6.85
N GLY A 109 4.67 -8.62 -7.26
CA GLY A 109 5.10 -9.86 -7.90
C GLY A 109 4.88 -11.09 -7.00
N GLU A 110 5.28 -11.02 -5.74
CA GLU A 110 5.06 -12.09 -4.75
C GLU A 110 3.57 -12.43 -4.61
N ARG A 111 2.70 -11.42 -4.50
CA ARG A 111 1.25 -11.59 -4.36
C ARG A 111 0.60 -12.14 -5.63
N ALA A 112 1.01 -11.65 -6.80
CA ALA A 112 0.51 -12.15 -8.08
C ALA A 112 0.90 -13.62 -8.30
N GLN A 113 2.15 -14.00 -7.97
CA GLN A 113 2.60 -15.38 -8.03
C GLN A 113 1.85 -16.27 -7.02
N GLY A 114 1.64 -15.80 -5.80
CA GLY A 114 0.84 -16.50 -4.78
C GLY A 114 -0.56 -16.78 -5.29
N TRP A 115 -1.23 -15.80 -5.90
CA TRP A 115 -2.54 -15.99 -6.50
C TRP A 115 -2.54 -17.10 -7.56
N LEU A 116 -1.57 -17.12 -8.47
CA LEU A 116 -1.47 -18.17 -9.50
C LEU A 116 -1.35 -19.58 -8.92
N VAL A 117 -0.77 -19.72 -7.74
CA VAL A 117 -0.66 -21.01 -7.05
C VAL A 117 -1.97 -21.38 -6.34
N GLU A 118 -2.59 -20.41 -5.65
CA GLU A 118 -3.69 -20.63 -4.72
C GLU A 118 -5.08 -20.56 -5.39
N GLN A 119 -5.20 -19.91 -6.56
CA GLN A 119 -6.49 -19.61 -7.19
C GLN A 119 -7.39 -20.86 -7.38
N ARG A 120 -6.79 -22.04 -7.61
CA ARG A 120 -7.55 -23.29 -7.81
C ARG A 120 -8.32 -23.74 -6.57
N GLY A 121 -7.94 -23.25 -5.38
CA GLY A 121 -8.64 -23.51 -4.11
C GLY A 121 -9.80 -22.54 -3.84
N TRP A 122 -9.97 -21.51 -4.67
CA TRP A 122 -11.01 -20.51 -4.52
C TRP A 122 -12.28 -20.91 -5.27
N GLU A 123 -13.44 -20.35 -4.86
CA GLU A 123 -14.70 -20.53 -5.58
C GLU A 123 -14.59 -20.02 -7.02
N PRO A 124 -15.25 -20.66 -8.01
CA PRO A 124 -15.13 -20.32 -9.43
C PRO A 124 -15.36 -18.84 -9.74
N VAL A 125 -16.30 -18.20 -9.05
CA VAL A 125 -16.59 -16.78 -9.23
C VAL A 125 -15.39 -15.89 -8.91
N TRP A 126 -14.60 -16.24 -7.89
CA TRP A 126 -13.39 -15.49 -7.55
C TRP A 126 -12.25 -15.77 -8.53
N GLN A 127 -12.17 -16.98 -9.06
CA GLN A 127 -11.19 -17.32 -10.11
C GLN A 127 -11.44 -16.52 -11.39
N GLU A 128 -12.71 -16.25 -11.72
CA GLU A 128 -13.10 -15.48 -12.90
C GLU A 128 -12.87 -13.96 -12.71
N LEU A 129 -13.13 -13.44 -11.50
CA LEU A 129 -13.08 -12.01 -11.20
C LEU A 129 -11.70 -11.49 -10.76
N CYS A 130 -10.77 -12.40 -10.43
CA CYS A 130 -9.44 -12.04 -9.94
C CYS A 130 -8.37 -12.52 -10.91
N GLY A 131 -7.33 -11.70 -11.07
CA GLY A 131 -6.20 -12.05 -11.92
C GLY A 131 -5.50 -10.82 -12.47
N LEU A 132 -4.68 -11.05 -13.47
CA LEU A 132 -3.97 -9.99 -14.20
C LEU A 132 -4.79 -9.60 -15.42
N GLU A 133 -5.07 -8.32 -15.53
CA GLU A 133 -5.67 -7.70 -16.72
C GLU A 133 -4.78 -6.56 -17.18
N ASP A 134 -4.69 -6.36 -18.48
CA ASP A 134 -4.02 -5.24 -19.10
C ASP A 134 -4.96 -4.48 -20.03
N HIS A 135 -4.88 -3.16 -19.99
CA HIS A 135 -5.67 -2.27 -20.82
C HIS A 135 -4.77 -1.25 -21.51
N THR A 136 -4.84 -1.20 -22.83
CA THR A 136 -4.12 -0.18 -23.60
C THR A 136 -5.04 0.99 -23.88
N VAL A 137 -4.62 2.19 -23.48
CA VAL A 137 -5.31 3.45 -23.74
C VAL A 137 -4.35 4.43 -24.42
N GLN A 138 -4.87 5.27 -25.30
CA GLN A 138 -4.10 6.35 -25.94
C GLN A 138 -4.54 7.68 -25.35
N VAL A 139 -3.68 8.29 -24.56
CA VAL A 139 -4.02 9.48 -23.75
C VAL A 139 -2.86 10.47 -23.72
N THR A 140 -3.20 11.76 -23.57
CA THR A 140 -2.21 12.77 -23.18
C THR A 140 -1.88 12.66 -21.69
N ALA A 141 -0.82 13.36 -21.23
CA ALA A 141 -0.48 13.41 -19.81
C ALA A 141 -1.64 13.95 -18.94
N GLU A 142 -2.36 14.96 -19.43
CA GLU A 142 -3.52 15.52 -18.76
C GLU A 142 -4.68 14.51 -18.68
N GLN A 143 -4.96 13.82 -19.77
CA GLN A 143 -5.99 12.77 -19.81
C GLN A 143 -5.61 11.58 -18.92
N LEU A 144 -4.32 11.21 -18.84
CA LEU A 144 -3.87 10.18 -17.92
C LEU A 144 -4.04 10.61 -16.47
N ALA A 145 -3.79 11.87 -16.14
CA ALA A 145 -4.02 12.40 -14.80
C ALA A 145 -5.52 12.33 -14.43
N ALA A 146 -6.42 12.70 -15.36
CA ALA A 146 -7.87 12.58 -15.17
C ALA A 146 -8.30 11.12 -14.98
N LEU A 147 -7.86 10.20 -15.84
CA LEU A 147 -8.14 8.77 -15.73
C LEU A 147 -7.71 8.23 -14.36
N ARG A 148 -6.53 8.60 -13.88
CA ARG A 148 -6.06 8.16 -12.54
C ARG A 148 -6.92 8.70 -11.41
N ALA A 149 -7.41 9.93 -11.51
CA ALA A 149 -8.32 10.52 -10.53
C ALA A 149 -9.66 9.78 -10.52
N GLU A 150 -10.25 9.52 -11.67
CA GLU A 150 -11.51 8.77 -11.80
C GLU A 150 -11.39 7.34 -11.24
N LEU A 151 -10.30 6.63 -11.56
CA LEU A 151 -10.03 5.30 -10.98
C LEU A 151 -9.93 5.35 -9.45
N GLY A 152 -9.30 6.41 -8.92
CA GLY A 152 -9.24 6.64 -7.47
C GLY A 152 -10.63 6.79 -6.86
N GLU A 153 -11.48 7.62 -7.45
CA GLU A 153 -12.87 7.82 -7.00
C GLU A 153 -13.70 6.53 -7.05
N VAL A 154 -13.51 5.71 -8.11
CA VAL A 154 -14.16 4.40 -8.20
C VAL A 154 -13.72 3.51 -7.04
N LEU A 155 -12.41 3.35 -6.82
CA LEU A 155 -11.87 2.53 -5.74
C LEU A 155 -12.35 3.00 -4.37
N ASP A 156 -12.44 4.31 -4.14
CA ASP A 156 -12.92 4.88 -2.88
C ASP A 156 -14.38 4.54 -2.58
N ARG A 157 -15.23 4.54 -3.61
CA ARG A 157 -16.63 4.09 -3.45
C ARG A 157 -16.73 2.64 -2.97
N TYR A 158 -15.85 1.77 -3.46
CA TYR A 158 -15.86 0.34 -3.11
C TYR A 158 -15.12 0.02 -1.82
N ARG A 159 -14.31 0.92 -1.29
CA ARG A 159 -13.46 0.70 -0.10
C ARG A 159 -14.24 0.19 1.13
N ARG A 160 -15.49 0.62 1.30
CA ARG A 160 -16.33 0.29 2.45
C ARG A 160 -17.60 -0.47 2.09
N LEU A 161 -17.85 -0.71 0.81
CA LEU A 161 -19.12 -1.26 0.34
C LEU A 161 -19.44 -2.64 0.95
N GLY A 162 -18.42 -3.47 1.17
CA GLY A 162 -18.54 -4.80 1.75
C GLY A 162 -18.45 -4.87 3.28
N GLN A 163 -18.35 -3.74 3.98
CA GLN A 163 -18.23 -3.76 5.45
C GLN A 163 -19.44 -4.39 6.11
N GLY A 164 -19.20 -5.35 7.02
CA GLY A 164 -20.25 -6.08 7.72
C GLY A 164 -20.89 -7.22 6.92
N ASN A 165 -20.55 -7.40 5.67
CA ASN A 165 -21.02 -8.53 4.87
C ASN A 165 -20.06 -9.74 5.05
N PRO A 166 -20.52 -10.88 5.61
CA PRO A 166 -19.67 -12.04 5.83
C PRO A 166 -19.19 -12.71 4.53
N GLN A 167 -19.84 -12.45 3.39
CA GLN A 167 -19.43 -12.95 2.09
C GLN A 167 -18.39 -12.05 1.40
N ALA A 168 -18.20 -10.82 1.89
CA ALA A 168 -17.21 -9.91 1.30
C ALA A 168 -15.78 -10.39 1.57
N LYS A 169 -14.94 -10.30 0.55
CA LYS A 169 -13.51 -10.57 0.63
C LYS A 169 -12.72 -9.27 0.47
N ARG A 170 -11.57 -9.19 1.10
CA ARG A 170 -10.63 -8.09 0.85
C ARG A 170 -9.88 -8.39 -0.45
N VAL A 171 -9.92 -7.44 -1.36
CA VAL A 171 -9.23 -7.52 -2.66
C VAL A 171 -8.26 -6.35 -2.75
N VAL A 172 -7.03 -6.63 -3.15
CA VAL A 172 -6.03 -5.59 -3.45
C VAL A 172 -6.03 -5.35 -4.95
N VAL A 173 -6.24 -4.11 -5.34
CA VAL A 173 -6.19 -3.67 -6.74
C VAL A 173 -4.92 -2.85 -6.96
N TYR A 174 -4.08 -3.26 -7.89
CA TYR A 174 -2.88 -2.54 -8.30
C TYR A 174 -3.16 -1.77 -9.58
N THR A 175 -2.78 -0.50 -9.60
CA THR A 175 -2.83 0.34 -10.80
C THR A 175 -1.44 0.82 -11.13
N CYS A 176 -0.91 0.43 -12.28
CA CYS A 176 0.45 0.76 -12.70
C CYS A 176 0.45 1.21 -14.18
N PRO A 177 0.04 2.45 -14.48
CA PRO A 177 0.11 2.98 -15.84
C PRO A 177 1.58 3.19 -16.26
N LEU A 178 1.98 2.55 -17.34
CA LEU A 178 3.33 2.62 -17.90
C LEU A 178 3.26 3.06 -19.36
N PRO A 179 4.08 4.05 -19.79
CA PRO A 179 4.17 4.38 -21.21
C PRO A 179 4.85 3.25 -21.97
N VAL A 180 4.26 2.82 -23.08
CA VAL A 180 4.82 1.78 -23.96
C VAL A 180 5.53 2.38 -25.18
N ASP A 181 5.27 3.65 -25.50
CA ASP A 181 5.97 4.37 -26.56
C ASP A 181 7.37 4.79 -26.13
N ARG A 182 8.32 4.76 -27.08
CA ARG A 182 9.68 5.25 -26.82
C ARG A 182 9.67 6.79 -26.69
N GLN A 183 10.42 7.30 -25.73
CA GLN A 183 10.75 8.73 -25.71
C GLN A 183 11.51 9.07 -26.99
N ARG A 184 11.01 10.07 -27.71
CA ARG A 184 11.67 10.62 -28.90
C ARG A 184 12.68 11.69 -28.51
#